data_2cfa9a01ae09b7369aa75ad852b716f6
#
_entry.id   2cfa9a01ae09b7369aa75ad852b716f6
#
_cell.length_a   1.000
_cell.length_b   1.000
_cell.length_c   1.000
_cell.angle_alpha   90.00
_cell.angle_beta   90.00
_cell.angle_gamma   90.00
#
_symmetry.space_group_name_H-M   'P 1'
#
loop_
_entity.id
_entity.type
_entity.pdbx_description
1 polymer ?
#
loop_
_entity_poly.entity_id
_entity_poly.type
_entity_poly.pdbx_seq_one_letter_code
_entity_poly.pdbx_strand_id
1 'polypeptide(L)'
;MALLPTGPPAPAIAVADSAAAAPRVPTARPLARLTVALQYAPELSTVRWASYTAPGSNVGVQLEYRFAPKWRLSAGVLRSVKRYAARGTDYHPPTQYWTNYYTIDEVEATCRITDIPLNLRYDVLQRARAAVFASVGVSSLLMRQEDYRYYYLYKGNPVARSWGLRRGSNHLLSILNLSAGYERTLGGRWAVQAEPFVKIPLGGVGFGKVKLSSAGAFLSLKYALWPAVAVAR
;
A
#
# COMPACT_ATOMS: atom_id res chain seq x y z
N MET A 1 -24.22 -68.65 70.21
CA MET A 1 -24.39 -67.25 69.95
C MET A 1 -23.05 -66.68 69.58
N ALA A 2 -22.78 -66.62 68.26
CA ALA A 2 -21.46 -66.22 67.71
C ALA A 2 -21.61 -64.85 67.02
N LEU A 3 -20.88 -63.92 67.52
CA LEU A 3 -20.84 -62.53 66.95
C LEU A 3 -19.84 -62.53 65.79
N LEU A 4 -20.32 -62.19 64.60
CA LEU A 4 -19.49 -61.92 63.39
C LEU A 4 -18.83 -60.56 63.53
N PRO A 5 -17.54 -60.42 63.16
CA PRO A 5 -16.86 -59.12 63.14
C PRO A 5 -17.28 -58.35 61.90
N THR A 6 -17.75 -57.10 62.11
CA THR A 6 -17.99 -56.15 61.06
C THR A 6 -16.66 -55.56 60.57
N GLY A 7 -16.31 -55.84 59.30
CA GLY A 7 -15.14 -55.26 58.67
C GLY A 7 -15.37 -53.79 58.30
N PRO A 8 -14.29 -53.00 58.15
CA PRO A 8 -14.40 -51.54 57.85
C PRO A 8 -14.95 -51.30 56.44
N PRO A 9 -15.69 -50.17 56.21
CA PRO A 9 -16.23 -49.84 54.91
C PRO A 9 -15.12 -49.53 53.91
N ALA A 10 -15.29 -50.01 52.69
CA ALA A 10 -14.36 -49.78 51.59
C ALA A 10 -14.33 -48.28 51.23
N PRO A 11 -13.18 -47.71 50.84
CA PRO A 11 -13.09 -46.31 50.42
C PRO A 11 -13.88 -46.08 49.12
N ALA A 12 -14.77 -45.10 49.16
CA ALA A 12 -15.48 -44.64 47.99
C ALA A 12 -14.48 -43.96 47.02
N ILE A 13 -14.29 -44.54 45.84
CA ILE A 13 -13.52 -43.95 44.75
C ILE A 13 -14.36 -42.78 44.20
N ALA A 14 -13.93 -41.55 44.52
CA ALA A 14 -14.44 -40.36 43.90
C ALA A 14 -14.04 -40.37 42.40
N VAL A 15 -14.97 -40.67 41.53
CA VAL A 15 -14.82 -40.49 40.10
C VAL A 15 -14.75 -38.98 39.87
N ALA A 16 -13.55 -38.46 39.66
CA ALA A 16 -13.35 -37.08 39.23
C ALA A 16 -13.99 -36.92 37.84
N ASP A 17 -15.14 -36.26 37.81
CA ASP A 17 -15.82 -35.90 36.57
C ASP A 17 -14.93 -34.92 35.81
N SER A 18 -14.06 -35.49 34.96
CA SER A 18 -13.22 -34.74 34.02
C SER A 18 -14.14 -34.18 32.93
N ALA A 19 -14.84 -33.09 33.26
CA ALA A 19 -15.54 -32.31 32.26
C ALA A 19 -14.53 -31.84 31.23
N ALA A 20 -14.37 -32.64 30.18
CA ALA A 20 -13.60 -32.28 29.01
C ALA A 20 -14.12 -30.93 28.49
N ALA A 21 -13.31 -29.89 28.67
CA ALA A 21 -13.62 -28.54 28.20
C ALA A 21 -13.94 -28.65 26.70
N ALA A 22 -15.19 -28.45 26.34
CA ALA A 22 -15.63 -28.45 24.95
C ALA A 22 -14.69 -27.54 24.13
N PRO A 23 -14.23 -27.97 22.95
CA PRO A 23 -13.32 -27.18 22.14
C PRO A 23 -13.99 -25.84 21.86
N ARG A 24 -13.36 -24.74 22.33
CA ARG A 24 -13.82 -23.39 22.07
C ARG A 24 -13.74 -23.17 20.56
N VAL A 25 -14.88 -23.30 19.90
CA VAL A 25 -15.03 -22.92 18.49
C VAL A 25 -14.59 -21.46 18.40
N PRO A 26 -13.58 -21.13 17.60
CA PRO A 26 -13.16 -19.74 17.44
C PRO A 26 -14.35 -18.94 16.89
N THR A 27 -14.97 -18.14 17.72
CA THR A 27 -16.04 -17.24 17.27
C THR A 27 -15.47 -16.34 16.18
N ALA A 28 -15.96 -16.50 14.98
CA ALA A 28 -15.56 -15.69 13.83
C ALA A 28 -15.80 -14.22 14.20
N ARG A 29 -14.73 -13.44 14.31
CA ARG A 29 -14.84 -11.99 14.60
C ARG A 29 -15.60 -11.32 13.47
N PRO A 30 -16.54 -10.42 13.78
CA PRO A 30 -17.23 -9.65 12.76
C PRO A 30 -16.18 -8.84 11.97
N LEU A 31 -16.17 -9.03 10.66
CA LEU A 31 -15.24 -8.33 9.75
C LEU A 31 -15.67 -6.87 9.65
N ALA A 32 -14.77 -5.93 9.89
CA ALA A 32 -15.10 -4.51 9.75
C ALA A 32 -15.55 -4.17 8.33
N ARG A 33 -16.66 -3.46 8.21
CA ARG A 33 -17.16 -2.99 6.91
C ARG A 33 -16.43 -1.77 6.40
N LEU A 34 -16.16 -0.82 7.29
CA LEU A 34 -15.49 0.43 6.95
C LEU A 34 -14.26 0.59 7.81
N THR A 35 -13.12 0.86 7.18
CA THR A 35 -11.82 1.02 7.84
C THR A 35 -11.12 2.25 7.31
N VAL A 36 -10.54 3.04 8.19
CA VAL A 36 -9.61 4.12 7.82
C VAL A 36 -8.19 3.67 8.10
N ALA A 37 -7.26 4.04 7.23
CA ALA A 37 -5.84 3.74 7.37
C ALA A 37 -5.00 5.02 7.27
N LEU A 38 -4.03 5.16 8.17
CA LEU A 38 -2.90 6.05 7.98
C LEU A 38 -1.77 5.24 7.34
N GLN A 39 -1.19 5.76 6.25
CA GLN A 39 -0.20 5.05 5.45
C GLN A 39 1.08 5.85 5.29
N TYR A 40 2.19 5.13 5.34
CA TYR A 40 3.51 5.62 4.97
C TYR A 40 4.19 4.57 4.08
N ALA A 41 4.87 5.02 3.03
CA ALA A 41 5.67 4.12 2.19
C ALA A 41 6.94 4.80 1.69
N PRO A 42 8.12 4.23 1.98
CA PRO A 42 9.32 4.50 1.19
C PRO A 42 9.12 3.91 -0.22
N GLU A 43 9.61 4.62 -1.21
CA GLU A 43 9.40 4.27 -2.62
C GLU A 43 10.65 4.59 -3.43
N LEU A 44 11.00 3.71 -4.35
CA LEU A 44 11.99 3.94 -5.40
C LEU A 44 11.27 4.17 -6.72
N SER A 45 11.61 5.24 -7.40
CA SER A 45 11.05 5.57 -8.71
C SER A 45 12.13 5.50 -9.79
N THR A 46 11.78 4.99 -10.97
CA THR A 46 12.71 4.82 -12.08
C THR A 46 11.99 5.02 -13.40
N VAL A 47 12.71 5.49 -14.40
CA VAL A 47 12.27 5.54 -15.78
C VAL A 47 12.79 4.31 -16.50
N ARG A 48 11.88 3.49 -17.08
CA ARG A 48 12.21 2.23 -17.79
C ARG A 48 13.04 1.23 -16.98
N TRP A 49 12.98 1.26 -15.63
CA TRP A 49 13.74 0.38 -14.73
C TRP A 49 15.28 0.50 -14.88
N ALA A 50 15.76 1.62 -15.46
CA ALA A 50 17.16 1.76 -15.85
C ALA A 50 18.05 2.40 -14.76
N SER A 51 17.53 3.33 -13.96
CA SER A 51 18.34 4.08 -12.99
C SER A 51 17.52 4.39 -11.75
N TYR A 52 18.08 4.07 -10.59
CA TYR A 52 17.50 4.41 -9.31
C TYR A 52 18.21 5.65 -8.74
N THR A 53 17.43 6.63 -8.31
CA THR A 53 17.92 7.80 -7.58
C THR A 53 17.58 7.66 -6.09
N ALA A 54 17.72 8.73 -5.35
CA ALA A 54 17.37 8.77 -3.92
C ALA A 54 15.90 8.34 -3.70
N PRO A 55 15.60 7.61 -2.61
CA PRO A 55 14.25 7.17 -2.31
C PRO A 55 13.28 8.34 -2.16
N GLY A 56 12.08 8.16 -2.66
CA GLY A 56 10.91 8.99 -2.43
C GLY A 56 10.11 8.51 -1.21
N SER A 57 8.98 9.16 -0.97
CA SER A 57 8.09 8.77 0.11
C SER A 57 6.64 9.10 -0.21
N ASN A 58 5.74 8.27 0.32
CA ASN A 58 4.30 8.51 0.30
C ASN A 58 3.78 8.57 1.73
N VAL A 59 2.92 9.52 2.03
CA VAL A 59 2.20 9.61 3.30
C VAL A 59 0.77 10.07 3.04
N GLY A 60 -0.20 9.46 3.70
CA GLY A 60 -1.59 9.86 3.54
C GLY A 60 -2.58 8.97 4.24
N VAL A 61 -3.83 9.11 3.83
CA VAL A 61 -4.96 8.39 4.41
C VAL A 61 -5.69 7.61 3.33
N GLN A 62 -6.22 6.45 3.72
CA GLN A 62 -7.01 5.59 2.87
C GLN A 62 -8.27 5.16 3.60
N LEU A 63 -9.39 5.14 2.88
CA LEU A 63 -10.65 4.56 3.31
C LEU A 63 -10.83 3.22 2.60
N GLU A 64 -11.19 2.19 3.34
CA GLU A 64 -11.41 0.84 2.82
C GLU A 64 -12.81 0.37 3.18
N TYR A 65 -13.58 -0.02 2.17
CA TYR A 65 -14.93 -0.54 2.30
C TYR A 65 -14.99 -2.01 1.89
N ARG A 66 -15.43 -2.89 2.81
CA ARG A 66 -15.65 -4.30 2.57
C ARG A 66 -17.08 -4.51 2.08
N PHE A 67 -17.26 -4.80 0.82
CA PHE A 67 -18.57 -5.06 0.22
C PHE A 67 -18.91 -6.56 0.14
N ALA A 68 -17.90 -7.44 0.19
CA ALA A 68 -18.08 -8.89 0.26
C ALA A 68 -17.06 -9.53 1.22
N PRO A 69 -17.25 -10.79 1.65
CA PRO A 69 -16.38 -11.43 2.65
C PRO A 69 -14.87 -11.36 2.32
N LYS A 70 -14.51 -11.49 1.05
CA LYS A 70 -13.12 -11.47 0.58
C LYS A 70 -12.76 -10.21 -0.22
N TRP A 71 -13.71 -9.33 -0.54
CA TRP A 71 -13.51 -8.21 -1.42
C TRP A 71 -13.63 -6.88 -0.68
N ARG A 72 -12.67 -6.01 -0.93
CA ARG A 72 -12.63 -4.64 -0.40
C ARG A 72 -12.29 -3.65 -1.51
N LEU A 73 -12.96 -2.53 -1.50
CA LEU A 73 -12.63 -1.37 -2.31
C LEU A 73 -11.94 -0.36 -1.42
N SER A 74 -10.85 0.23 -1.88
CA SER A 74 -10.14 1.27 -1.14
C SER A 74 -9.88 2.48 -2.02
N ALA A 75 -10.04 3.66 -1.43
CA ALA A 75 -9.70 4.94 -2.04
C ALA A 75 -8.93 5.79 -1.04
N GLY A 76 -7.99 6.59 -1.53
CA GLY A 76 -7.13 7.36 -0.63
C GLY A 76 -6.63 8.66 -1.25
N VAL A 77 -5.95 9.43 -0.42
CA VAL A 77 -5.19 10.62 -0.82
C VAL A 77 -3.83 10.55 -0.17
N LEU A 78 -2.79 10.53 -0.99
CA LEU A 78 -1.41 10.44 -0.57
C LEU A 78 -0.63 11.67 -1.05
N ARG A 79 0.17 12.24 -0.17
CA ARG A 79 1.26 13.15 -0.55
C ARG A 79 2.46 12.30 -0.93
N SER A 80 2.86 12.37 -2.18
CA SER A 80 3.94 11.59 -2.76
C SER A 80 5.10 12.50 -3.16
N VAL A 81 6.32 12.12 -2.81
CA VAL A 81 7.55 12.76 -3.29
C VAL A 81 8.29 11.71 -4.10
N LYS A 82 8.39 11.94 -5.41
CA LYS A 82 9.08 11.04 -6.34
C LYS A 82 10.37 11.68 -6.81
N ARG A 83 11.45 10.90 -6.80
CA ARG A 83 12.76 11.30 -7.33
C ARG A 83 13.19 10.31 -8.39
N TYR A 84 13.60 10.79 -9.54
CA TYR A 84 14.05 9.96 -10.63
C TYR A 84 15.09 10.67 -11.50
N ALA A 85 15.88 9.87 -12.21
CA ALA A 85 16.70 10.31 -13.31
C ALA A 85 16.16 9.72 -14.62
N ALA A 86 16.20 10.47 -15.70
CA ALA A 86 15.80 10.05 -17.03
C ALA A 86 16.87 10.45 -18.03
N ARG A 87 17.10 9.61 -19.02
CA ARG A 87 17.92 10.02 -20.18
C ARG A 87 17.17 11.08 -20.99
N GLY A 88 17.89 11.95 -21.65
CA GLY A 88 17.27 12.95 -22.52
C GLY A 88 16.32 12.35 -23.57
N THR A 89 16.62 11.14 -24.04
CA THR A 89 15.78 10.38 -24.99
C THR A 89 14.44 9.91 -24.41
N ASP A 90 14.31 9.82 -23.09
CA ASP A 90 13.09 9.42 -22.39
C ASP A 90 12.27 10.61 -21.89
N TYR A 91 12.77 11.84 -22.10
CA TYR A 91 12.16 13.08 -21.70
C TYR A 91 11.55 13.79 -22.90
N HIS A 92 10.21 13.96 -22.92
CA HIS A 92 9.45 14.50 -24.04
C HIS A 92 8.65 15.73 -23.60
N PRO A 93 9.28 16.90 -23.46
CA PRO A 93 8.58 18.14 -23.11
C PRO A 93 7.67 18.60 -24.26
N PRO A 94 6.78 19.59 -24.01
CA PRO A 94 5.97 20.20 -25.06
C PRO A 94 6.83 20.75 -26.20
N THR A 95 6.26 20.77 -27.42
CA THR A 95 6.89 21.35 -28.61
C THR A 95 7.29 22.81 -28.35
N GLN A 96 8.45 23.24 -28.87
CA GLN A 96 9.01 24.60 -28.67
C GLN A 96 9.60 24.88 -27.27
N TYR A 97 9.72 23.91 -26.40
CA TYR A 97 10.46 24.10 -25.16
C TYR A 97 11.98 24.15 -25.44
N TRP A 98 12.75 24.94 -24.69
CA TRP A 98 14.16 25.17 -24.97
C TRP A 98 15.01 23.90 -25.04
N THR A 99 14.66 22.84 -24.30
CA THR A 99 15.37 21.54 -24.32
C THR A 99 15.27 20.84 -25.68
N ASN A 100 14.33 21.21 -26.53
CA ASN A 100 14.23 20.63 -27.89
C ASN A 100 15.31 21.16 -28.84
N TYR A 101 16.00 22.22 -28.46
CA TYR A 101 17.09 22.80 -29.25
C TYR A 101 18.50 22.36 -28.81
N TYR A 102 18.57 21.52 -27.77
CA TYR A 102 19.82 21.00 -27.22
C TYR A 102 19.74 19.50 -27.04
N THR A 103 20.88 18.81 -27.21
CA THR A 103 20.99 17.39 -26.85
C THR A 103 21.09 17.31 -25.33
N ILE A 104 20.02 16.87 -24.68
CA ILE A 104 20.00 16.65 -23.22
C ILE A 104 20.56 15.26 -22.97
N ASP A 105 21.55 15.15 -22.10
CA ASP A 105 22.17 13.88 -21.70
C ASP A 105 21.33 13.23 -20.60
N GLU A 106 21.03 13.98 -19.54
CA GLU A 106 20.31 13.49 -18.37
C GLU A 106 19.40 14.56 -17.78
N VAL A 107 18.28 14.11 -17.24
CA VAL A 107 17.31 14.95 -16.49
C VAL A 107 17.06 14.32 -15.13
N GLU A 108 17.47 14.99 -14.07
CA GLU A 108 17.03 14.65 -12.72
C GLU A 108 15.76 15.41 -12.38
N ALA A 109 14.81 14.74 -11.71
CA ALA A 109 13.57 15.37 -11.29
C ALA A 109 13.17 14.99 -9.85
N THR A 110 12.63 16.01 -9.17
CA THR A 110 11.93 15.84 -7.90
C THR A 110 10.52 16.35 -8.05
N CYS A 111 9.55 15.43 -7.96
CA CYS A 111 8.13 15.74 -8.13
C CYS A 111 7.38 15.59 -6.81
N ARG A 112 6.63 16.62 -6.43
CA ARG A 112 5.67 16.58 -5.32
C ARG A 112 4.27 16.43 -5.92
N ILE A 113 3.61 15.34 -5.56
CA ILE A 113 2.40 14.86 -6.24
C ILE A 113 1.33 14.59 -5.17
N THR A 114 0.07 14.89 -5.49
CA THR A 114 -1.06 14.29 -4.79
C THR A 114 -1.47 13.06 -5.59
N ASP A 115 -1.30 11.88 -4.99
CA ASP A 115 -1.67 10.59 -5.57
C ASP A 115 -3.02 10.17 -4.99
N ILE A 116 -3.97 9.85 -5.87
CA ILE A 116 -5.33 9.43 -5.52
C ILE A 116 -5.53 8.01 -6.04
N PRO A 117 -5.18 6.99 -5.23
CA PRO A 117 -5.38 5.58 -5.57
C PRO A 117 -6.83 5.14 -5.39
N LEU A 118 -7.28 4.29 -6.30
CA LEU A 118 -8.50 3.50 -6.21
C LEU A 118 -8.13 2.04 -6.45
N ASN A 119 -8.23 1.19 -5.43
CA ASN A 119 -7.77 -0.19 -5.51
C ASN A 119 -8.88 -1.17 -5.10
N LEU A 120 -8.93 -2.29 -5.79
CA LEU A 120 -9.72 -3.46 -5.47
C LEU A 120 -8.81 -4.50 -4.82
N ARG A 121 -9.13 -4.90 -3.60
CA ARG A 121 -8.40 -5.87 -2.81
C ARG A 121 -9.18 -7.17 -2.69
N TYR A 122 -8.47 -8.28 -2.85
CA TYR A 122 -8.96 -9.63 -2.60
C TYR A 122 -8.20 -10.30 -1.47
N ASP A 123 -8.88 -10.71 -0.41
CA ASP A 123 -8.29 -11.44 0.71
C ASP A 123 -8.15 -12.93 0.32
N VAL A 124 -6.94 -13.33 -0.07
CA VAL A 124 -6.60 -14.69 -0.51
C VAL A 124 -6.74 -15.67 0.65
N LEU A 125 -6.16 -15.30 1.79
CA LEU A 125 -6.20 -16.09 3.03
C LEU A 125 -6.70 -15.21 4.17
N GLN A 126 -7.75 -15.69 4.84
CA GLN A 126 -8.30 -15.04 6.04
C GLN A 126 -8.21 -15.97 7.23
N ARG A 127 -7.60 -15.50 8.31
CA ARG A 127 -7.55 -16.15 9.62
C ARG A 127 -8.16 -15.23 10.66
N ALA A 128 -8.40 -15.73 11.86
CA ALA A 128 -9.05 -14.97 12.94
C ALA A 128 -8.39 -13.62 13.25
N ARG A 129 -7.07 -13.49 13.08
CA ARG A 129 -6.33 -12.25 13.38
C ARG A 129 -5.38 -11.81 12.26
N ALA A 130 -5.42 -12.46 11.11
CA ALA A 130 -4.50 -12.17 10.01
C ALA A 130 -5.17 -12.38 8.65
N ALA A 131 -4.75 -11.61 7.66
CA ALA A 131 -5.15 -11.81 6.28
C ALA A 131 -3.95 -11.61 5.35
N VAL A 132 -3.85 -12.46 4.33
CA VAL A 132 -2.97 -12.26 3.18
C VAL A 132 -3.85 -11.86 2.01
N PHE A 133 -3.44 -10.86 1.28
CA PHE A 133 -4.25 -10.31 0.22
C PHE A 133 -3.43 -9.94 -1.02
N ALA A 134 -4.11 -9.81 -2.14
CA ALA A 134 -3.63 -9.17 -3.34
C ALA A 134 -4.52 -7.99 -3.69
N SER A 135 -3.97 -6.98 -4.35
CA SER A 135 -4.71 -5.80 -4.74
C SER A 135 -4.30 -5.32 -6.14
N VAL A 136 -5.27 -4.85 -6.89
CA VAL A 136 -5.09 -4.22 -8.18
C VAL A 136 -5.90 -2.93 -8.23
N GLY A 137 -5.39 -1.91 -8.88
CA GLY A 137 -6.11 -0.65 -8.99
C GLY A 137 -5.42 0.36 -9.87
N VAL A 138 -5.91 1.58 -9.82
CA VAL A 138 -5.40 2.70 -10.62
C VAL A 138 -5.20 3.92 -9.73
N SER A 139 -4.23 4.75 -10.10
CA SER A 139 -3.99 6.04 -9.45
C SER A 139 -4.13 7.19 -10.42
N SER A 140 -4.67 8.30 -9.91
CA SER A 140 -4.62 9.61 -10.54
C SER A 140 -3.57 10.46 -9.86
N LEU A 141 -2.71 11.10 -10.65
CA LEU A 141 -1.62 11.93 -10.17
C LEU A 141 -1.92 13.40 -10.45
N LEU A 142 -1.96 14.22 -9.39
CA LEU A 142 -2.08 15.67 -9.49
C LEU A 142 -0.71 16.27 -9.17
N MET A 143 -0.04 16.80 -10.21
CA MET A 143 1.29 17.39 -10.08
C MET A 143 1.19 18.73 -9.34
N ARG A 144 1.85 18.84 -8.18
CA ARG A 144 1.84 20.05 -7.35
C ARG A 144 3.06 20.91 -7.59
N GLN A 145 4.22 20.25 -7.67
CA GLN A 145 5.49 20.91 -7.94
C GLN A 145 6.41 19.91 -8.63
N GLU A 146 7.09 20.38 -9.64
CA GLU A 146 8.07 19.63 -10.42
C GLU A 146 9.35 20.45 -10.49
N ASP A 147 10.45 19.94 -9.94
CA ASP A 147 11.77 20.56 -9.95
C ASP A 147 12.66 19.67 -10.82
N TYR A 148 13.23 20.26 -11.87
CA TYR A 148 14.06 19.60 -12.87
C TYR A 148 15.46 20.16 -12.86
N ARG A 149 16.44 19.29 -13.08
CA ARG A 149 17.83 19.64 -13.32
C ARG A 149 18.29 18.94 -14.60
N TYR A 150 18.65 19.75 -15.62
CA TYR A 150 19.06 19.27 -16.94
C TYR A 150 20.57 19.31 -17.05
N TYR A 151 21.16 18.24 -17.58
CA TYR A 151 22.57 18.13 -17.91
C TYR A 151 22.72 18.02 -19.42
N TYR A 152 23.53 18.88 -20.02
CA TYR A 152 23.75 18.94 -21.46
C TYR A 152 25.07 19.60 -21.80
N LEU A 153 25.54 19.39 -23.03
CA LEU A 153 26.73 20.05 -23.56
C LEU A 153 26.35 21.35 -24.28
N TYR A 154 26.99 22.44 -23.89
CA TYR A 154 26.89 23.71 -24.58
C TYR A 154 28.26 24.12 -25.11
N LYS A 155 28.44 24.20 -26.43
CA LYS A 155 29.73 24.47 -27.11
C LYS A 155 30.88 23.59 -26.58
N GLY A 156 30.58 22.31 -26.36
CA GLY A 156 31.56 21.32 -25.85
C GLY A 156 31.80 21.35 -24.36
N ASN A 157 31.18 22.25 -23.59
CA ASN A 157 31.31 22.34 -22.14
C ASN A 157 30.07 21.75 -21.44
N PRO A 158 30.24 20.96 -20.37
CA PRO A 158 29.12 20.44 -19.58
C PRO A 158 28.42 21.57 -18.81
N VAL A 159 27.12 21.66 -18.94
CA VAL A 159 26.26 22.66 -18.29
C VAL A 159 25.13 21.97 -17.55
N ALA A 160 24.85 22.45 -16.33
CA ALA A 160 23.67 22.06 -15.56
C ALA A 160 22.73 23.26 -15.41
N ARG A 161 21.45 23.05 -15.76
CA ARG A 161 20.40 24.08 -15.65
C ARG A 161 19.22 23.56 -14.85
N SER A 162 18.79 24.33 -13.85
CA SER A 162 17.61 24.00 -13.05
C SER A 162 16.38 24.78 -13.52
N TRP A 163 15.23 24.14 -13.46
CA TRP A 163 13.92 24.74 -13.77
C TRP A 163 12.83 24.09 -12.93
N GLY A 164 11.84 24.87 -12.53
CA GLY A 164 10.73 24.37 -11.71
C GLY A 164 9.39 24.84 -12.22
N LEU A 165 8.37 23.96 -12.07
CA LEU A 165 6.98 24.22 -12.40
C LEU A 165 6.11 23.97 -11.18
N ARG A 166 5.20 24.92 -10.90
CA ARG A 166 4.14 24.74 -9.89
C ARG A 166 2.81 24.54 -10.59
N ARG A 167 1.96 23.68 -10.04
CA ARG A 167 0.65 23.29 -10.60
C ARG A 167 0.78 22.76 -12.03
N GLY A 168 1.56 21.66 -12.15
CA GLY A 168 1.74 20.94 -13.40
C GLY A 168 0.45 20.24 -13.88
N SER A 169 0.59 19.39 -14.86
CA SER A 169 -0.49 18.62 -15.46
C SER A 169 -1.13 17.62 -14.50
N ASN A 170 -2.41 17.31 -14.70
CA ASN A 170 -3.12 16.25 -14.00
C ASN A 170 -3.15 15.00 -14.89
N HIS A 171 -2.87 13.86 -14.30
CA HIS A 171 -2.85 12.58 -14.99
C HIS A 171 -3.87 11.64 -14.34
N LEU A 172 -5.08 11.61 -14.89
CA LEU A 172 -6.17 10.79 -14.36
C LEU A 172 -5.97 9.33 -14.76
N LEU A 173 -6.14 8.42 -13.80
CA LEU A 173 -6.07 6.96 -13.97
C LEU A 173 -4.83 6.50 -14.76
N SER A 174 -3.72 7.21 -14.61
CA SER A 174 -2.52 7.05 -15.44
C SER A 174 -1.53 6.02 -14.92
N ILE A 175 -1.76 5.48 -13.74
CA ILE A 175 -0.89 4.49 -13.09
C ILE A 175 -1.70 3.25 -12.74
N LEU A 176 -1.20 2.09 -13.11
CA LEU A 176 -1.67 0.79 -12.65
C LEU A 176 -0.95 0.45 -11.33
N ASN A 177 -1.71 0.14 -10.29
CA ASN A 177 -1.21 -0.31 -9.00
C ASN A 177 -1.35 -1.83 -8.89
N LEU A 178 -0.28 -2.52 -8.53
CA LEU A 178 -0.29 -3.93 -8.19
C LEU A 178 0.37 -4.10 -6.84
N SER A 179 -0.27 -4.84 -5.94
CA SER A 179 0.29 -5.10 -4.61
C SER A 179 -0.16 -6.43 -4.05
N ALA A 180 0.58 -6.90 -3.08
CA ALA A 180 0.19 -7.99 -2.20
C ALA A 180 0.61 -7.62 -0.78
N GLY A 181 -0.07 -8.16 0.23
CA GLY A 181 0.26 -7.74 1.58
C GLY A 181 -0.26 -8.66 2.66
N TYR A 182 0.17 -8.32 3.86
CA TYR A 182 -0.21 -8.99 5.09
C TYR A 182 -0.81 -7.98 6.06
N GLU A 183 -1.98 -8.30 6.56
CA GLU A 183 -2.70 -7.52 7.56
C GLU A 183 -2.82 -8.32 8.84
N ARG A 184 -2.55 -7.71 10.00
CA ARG A 184 -2.69 -8.32 11.32
C ARG A 184 -3.52 -7.43 12.23
N THR A 185 -4.58 -7.99 12.80
CA THR A 185 -5.38 -7.35 13.83
C THR A 185 -4.63 -7.40 15.16
N LEU A 186 -4.38 -6.24 15.77
CA LEU A 186 -3.69 -6.10 17.05
C LEU A 186 -4.64 -6.35 18.24
N GLY A 187 -5.88 -5.94 18.11
CA GLY A 187 -6.91 -6.05 19.13
C GLY A 187 -7.93 -4.93 18.99
N GLY A 188 -9.13 -5.11 19.58
CA GLY A 188 -10.20 -4.12 19.46
C GLY A 188 -10.50 -3.79 17.98
N ARG A 189 -10.31 -2.52 17.62
CA ARG A 189 -10.56 -1.98 16.28
C ARG A 189 -9.30 -1.73 15.46
N TRP A 190 -8.10 -2.04 15.99
CA TRP A 190 -6.83 -1.72 15.39
C TRP A 190 -6.23 -2.88 14.61
N ALA A 191 -5.62 -2.57 13.47
CA ALA A 191 -4.83 -3.50 12.69
C ALA A 191 -3.61 -2.78 12.10
N VAL A 192 -2.58 -3.56 11.79
CA VAL A 192 -1.39 -3.12 11.04
C VAL A 192 -1.31 -3.89 9.73
N GLN A 193 -0.77 -3.25 8.71
CA GLN A 193 -0.62 -3.84 7.38
C GLN A 193 0.75 -3.48 6.81
N ALA A 194 1.39 -4.48 6.18
CA ALA A 194 2.54 -4.30 5.32
C ALA A 194 2.16 -4.74 3.90
N GLU A 195 2.43 -3.89 2.91
CA GLU A 195 1.95 -4.07 1.53
C GLU A 195 3.02 -3.63 0.54
N PRO A 196 3.94 -4.52 0.12
CA PRO A 196 4.77 -4.28 -1.04
C PRO A 196 3.92 -4.02 -2.29
N PHE A 197 4.36 -3.05 -3.09
CA PHE A 197 3.65 -2.62 -4.29
C PHE A 197 4.59 -2.31 -5.46
N VAL A 198 4.00 -2.38 -6.65
CA VAL A 198 4.58 -1.87 -7.89
C VAL A 198 3.55 -0.96 -8.56
N LYS A 199 4.01 0.19 -9.04
CA LYS A 199 3.23 1.14 -9.82
C LYS A 199 3.78 1.19 -11.25
N ILE A 200 2.91 0.90 -12.21
CA ILE A 200 3.26 0.80 -13.63
C ILE A 200 2.57 1.95 -14.38
N PRO A 201 3.32 2.79 -15.11
CA PRO A 201 2.72 3.89 -15.87
C PRO A 201 1.93 3.37 -17.07
N LEU A 202 0.67 3.75 -17.18
CA LEU A 202 -0.17 3.53 -18.35
C LEU A 202 0.04 4.61 -19.41
N GLY A 203 0.57 5.78 -18.99
CA GLY A 203 0.90 6.92 -19.84
C GLY A 203 2.12 7.67 -19.33
N GLY A 204 2.57 8.67 -20.07
CA GLY A 204 3.62 9.58 -19.61
C GLY A 204 3.09 10.53 -18.53
N VAL A 205 3.89 10.79 -17.50
CA VAL A 205 3.55 11.67 -16.38
C VAL A 205 4.52 12.84 -16.27
N GLY A 206 4.06 13.96 -15.68
CA GLY A 206 4.82 15.18 -15.51
C GLY A 206 5.01 15.97 -16.81
N PHE A 207 5.71 17.08 -16.71
CA PHE A 207 5.98 17.98 -17.83
C PHE A 207 6.74 17.28 -18.97
N GLY A 208 7.68 16.40 -18.63
CA GLY A 208 8.49 15.63 -19.61
C GLY A 208 7.81 14.36 -20.12
N LYS A 209 6.55 14.08 -19.77
CA LYS A 209 5.80 12.87 -20.15
C LYS A 209 6.60 11.57 -20.02
N VAL A 210 7.35 11.42 -18.92
CA VAL A 210 8.18 10.25 -18.66
C VAL A 210 7.34 9.05 -18.22
N LYS A 211 7.74 7.84 -18.61
CA LYS A 211 7.14 6.59 -18.12
C LYS A 211 7.76 6.22 -16.78
N LEU A 212 7.19 6.75 -15.70
CA LEU A 212 7.70 6.62 -14.35
C LEU A 212 7.11 5.41 -13.64
N SER A 213 7.90 4.36 -13.48
CA SER A 213 7.58 3.18 -12.65
C SER A 213 8.06 3.41 -11.22
N SER A 214 7.40 2.78 -10.25
CA SER A 214 7.78 2.86 -8.84
C SER A 214 7.57 1.54 -8.15
N ALA A 215 8.40 1.24 -7.16
CA ALA A 215 8.25 0.11 -6.26
C ALA A 215 8.54 0.53 -4.82
N GLY A 216 7.85 -0.07 -3.86
CA GLY A 216 7.98 0.27 -2.45
C GLY A 216 7.15 -0.64 -1.57
N ALA A 217 6.98 -0.24 -0.31
CA ALA A 217 6.12 -0.97 0.62
C ALA A 217 5.35 0.01 1.51
N PHE A 218 4.02 -0.11 1.52
CA PHE A 218 3.16 0.60 2.46
C PHE A 218 3.19 -0.07 3.83
N LEU A 219 3.39 0.73 4.85
CA LEU A 219 3.12 0.41 6.24
C LEU A 219 1.89 1.21 6.66
N SER A 220 0.87 0.50 7.13
CA SER A 220 -0.41 1.12 7.44
C SER A 220 -0.86 0.80 8.86
N LEU A 221 -1.33 1.81 9.56
CA LEU A 221 -2.08 1.66 10.79
C LEU A 221 -3.56 1.85 10.47
N LYS A 222 -4.38 0.85 10.76
CA LYS A 222 -5.80 0.77 10.38
C LYS A 222 -6.69 0.82 11.59
N TYR A 223 -7.81 1.52 11.45
CA TYR A 223 -8.86 1.60 12.48
C TYR A 223 -10.22 1.28 11.87
N ALA A 224 -10.91 0.30 12.45
CA ALA A 224 -12.25 -0.11 12.04
C ALA A 224 -13.29 0.88 12.56
N LEU A 225 -13.90 1.66 11.67
CA LEU A 225 -14.94 2.65 12.00
C LEU A 225 -16.28 1.95 12.27
N TRP A 226 -16.63 0.96 11.45
CA TRP A 226 -17.90 0.25 11.55
C TRP A 226 -17.65 -1.25 11.69
N PRO A 227 -17.98 -1.85 12.85
CA PRO A 227 -17.92 -3.30 13.00
C PRO A 227 -18.93 -3.94 12.04
N ALA A 228 -18.55 -5.04 11.39
CA ALA A 228 -19.49 -5.77 10.58
C ALA A 228 -20.54 -6.43 11.47
N VAL A 229 -21.78 -6.43 11.03
CA VAL A 229 -22.81 -7.30 11.56
C VAL A 229 -22.35 -8.76 11.32
N ALA A 230 -22.32 -9.56 12.38
CA ALA A 230 -22.05 -10.98 12.24
C ALA A 230 -23.12 -11.56 11.32
N VAL A 231 -22.72 -11.98 10.11
CA VAL A 231 -23.60 -12.79 9.26
C VAL A 231 -23.61 -14.17 9.87
N ALA A 232 -24.64 -14.49 10.63
CA ALA A 232 -24.94 -15.87 11.01
C ALA A 232 -25.10 -16.67 9.72
N ARG A 233 -24.33 -17.74 9.59
CA ARG A 233 -24.55 -18.82 8.61
C ARG A 233 -25.42 -19.86 9.25
#